data_28102ee808a1aff2c79463e6e6f40d86
#
_entry.id   28102ee808a1aff2c79463e6e6f40d86
#
_cell.length_a   1.000
_cell.length_b   1.000
_cell.length_c   1.000
_cell.angle_alpha   90.00
_cell.angle_beta   90.00
_cell.angle_gamma   90.00
#
_symmetry.space_group_name_H-M   'P 1'
#
loop_
_entity.id
_entity.type
_entity.pdbx_description
1 polymer ?
#
loop_
_entity_poly.entity_id
_entity_poly.type
_entity_poly.pdbx_seq_one_letter_code
_entity_poly.pdbx_strand_id
1 'polypeptide(L)' 'MATGACHVTVFVQQRLRTAKGMSIAAMELRAAYETWCAEQGHVPLSWPRLAAKLKALGYDKWKSCGVIRYRNLIMA' A
#
# COMPACT_ATOMS: atom_id res chain seq x y z
N MET A 1 -0.11 6.07 -22.51
CA MET A 1 0.31 6.06 -21.90
C MET A 1 0.22 6.07 -20.78
N ALA A 2 -0.09 5.83 -20.52
CA ALA A 2 -0.28 5.68 -19.18
C ALA A 2 0.86 5.86 -18.32
N THR A 3 1.61 6.60 -18.75
CA THR A 3 2.81 6.84 -18.00
C THR A 3 2.56 7.42 -16.64
N GLY A 4 1.43 8.04 -16.42
CA GLY A 4 1.12 8.55 -15.12
C GLY A 4 0.69 7.48 -14.14
N ALA A 5 0.41 6.29 -14.63
CA ALA A 5 -0.05 5.22 -13.74
C ALA A 5 1.12 4.71 -12.91
N CYS A 6 1.02 4.90 -11.63
CA CYS A 6 1.98 4.35 -10.69
C CYS A 6 1.65 2.89 -10.43
N HIS A 7 2.66 2.02 -10.42
CA HIS A 7 2.41 0.61 -10.14
C HIS A 7 1.82 0.40 -8.74
N VAL A 8 2.01 1.35 -7.83
CA VAL A 8 1.37 1.29 -6.51
C VAL A 8 -0.14 1.27 -6.63
N THR A 9 -0.70 2.08 -7.55
CA THR A 9 -2.15 2.08 -7.79
C THR A 9 -2.63 0.71 -8.24
N VAL A 10 -1.89 0.09 -9.15
CA VAL A 10 -2.23 -1.25 -9.64
C VAL A 10 -2.17 -2.27 -8.50
N PHE A 11 -1.13 -2.20 -7.68
CA PHE A 11 -0.99 -3.08 -6.52
C PHE A 11 -2.19 -2.94 -5.59
N VAL A 12 -2.57 -1.71 -5.27
CA VAL A 12 -3.70 -1.47 -4.37
C VAL A 12 -4.98 -2.08 -4.94
N GLN A 13 -5.20 -1.89 -6.24
CA GLN A 13 -6.40 -2.43 -6.89
C GLN A 13 -6.43 -3.94 -6.91
N GLN A 14 -5.28 -4.58 -7.07
CA GLN A 14 -5.20 -6.04 -7.20
C GLN A 14 -5.09 -6.77 -5.86
N ARG A 15 -4.41 -6.18 -4.90
CA ARG A 15 -4.02 -6.89 -3.69
C ARG A 15 -4.60 -6.32 -2.41
N LEU A 16 -5.19 -5.15 -2.48
CA LEU A 16 -5.81 -4.54 -1.32
C LEU A 16 -7.28 -4.31 -1.59
N ARG A 17 -8.05 -4.21 -0.53
CA ARG A 17 -9.47 -3.90 -0.63
C ARG A 17 -9.82 -2.86 0.41
N THR A 18 -10.67 -1.92 0.03
CA THR A 18 -11.21 -0.94 0.95
C THR A 18 -12.22 -1.61 1.86
N ALA A 19 -12.06 -1.44 3.16
CA ALA A 19 -12.97 -2.04 4.12
C ALA A 19 -13.14 -1.06 5.29
N LYS A 20 -14.27 -0.38 5.33
CA LYS A 20 -14.56 0.63 6.33
C LYS A 20 -14.45 0.03 7.73
N GLY A 21 -13.72 0.71 8.60
CA GLY A 21 -13.55 0.26 9.97
C GLY A 21 -12.46 -0.78 10.18
N MET A 22 -11.86 -1.26 9.10
CA MET A 22 -10.76 -2.22 9.19
C MET A 22 -9.43 -1.50 9.03
N SER A 23 -8.35 -2.20 9.30
CA SER A 23 -7.01 -1.63 9.11
C SER A 23 -6.01 -2.74 8.82
N ILE A 24 -4.89 -2.34 8.22
CA ILE A 24 -3.79 -3.25 7.94
C ILE A 24 -2.50 -2.64 8.50
N ALA A 25 -1.66 -3.48 9.09
CA ALA A 25 -0.36 -3.03 9.57
C ALA A 25 0.52 -2.63 8.39
N ALA A 26 1.25 -1.52 8.54
CA ALA A 26 2.12 -1.04 7.46
C ALA A 26 3.16 -2.09 7.06
N MET A 27 3.65 -2.86 8.01
CA MET A 27 4.60 -3.93 7.73
C MET A 27 4.01 -5.00 6.84
N GLU A 28 2.77 -5.38 7.08
CA GLU A 28 2.09 -6.37 6.26
C GLU A 28 1.86 -5.84 4.84
N LEU A 29 1.42 -4.60 4.74
CA LEU A 29 1.20 -3.97 3.45
C LEU A 29 2.50 -3.90 2.66
N ARG A 30 3.59 -3.49 3.31
CA ARG A 30 4.89 -3.39 2.67
C ARG A 30 5.38 -4.75 2.19
N ALA A 31 5.26 -5.78 3.01
CA ALA A 31 5.69 -7.12 2.64
C ALA A 31 4.91 -7.62 1.43
N ALA A 32 3.60 -7.40 1.42
CA ALA A 32 2.76 -7.78 0.28
C ALA A 32 3.15 -7.01 -0.98
N TYR A 33 3.44 -5.72 -0.83
CA TYR A 33 3.87 -4.89 -1.94
C TYR A 33 5.19 -5.39 -2.54
N GLU A 34 6.16 -5.69 -1.70
CA GLU A 34 7.46 -6.18 -2.16
C GLU A 34 7.34 -7.52 -2.88
N THR A 35 6.52 -8.42 -2.35
CA THR A 35 6.25 -9.71 -3.00
C THR A 35 5.59 -9.50 -4.35
N TRP A 36 4.57 -8.64 -4.38
CA TRP A 36 3.87 -8.35 -5.63
C TRP A 36 4.81 -7.73 -6.67
N CYS A 37 5.68 -6.81 -6.26
CA CYS A 37 6.66 -6.21 -7.17
C CYS A 37 7.59 -7.26 -7.76
N ALA A 38 8.05 -8.19 -6.94
CA ALA A 38 8.91 -9.27 -7.41
C ALA A 38 8.17 -10.15 -8.43
N GLU A 39 6.91 -10.45 -8.17
CA GLU A 39 6.09 -11.24 -9.09
C GLU A 39 5.87 -10.55 -10.42
N GLN A 40 5.71 -9.24 -10.40
CA GLN A 40 5.40 -8.45 -11.59
C GLN A 40 6.64 -7.88 -12.28
N GLY A 41 7.81 -8.09 -11.72
CA GLY A 41 9.05 -7.57 -12.29
C GLY A 41 9.26 -6.09 -12.05
N HIS A 42 8.60 -5.52 -11.07
CA HIS A 42 8.81 -4.11 -10.69
C HIS A 42 9.88 -3.97 -9.64
N VAL A 43 10.54 -2.82 -9.64
CA VAL A 43 11.46 -2.45 -8.57
C VAL A 43 10.63 -1.75 -7.48
N PRO A 44 10.64 -2.27 -6.24
CA PRO A 44 9.87 -1.64 -5.16
C PRO A 44 10.36 -0.23 -4.86
N LEU A 45 9.42 0.66 -4.59
CA LEU A 45 9.76 2.00 -4.12
C LEU A 45 10.29 1.92 -2.69
N SER A 46 11.10 2.90 -2.31
CA SER A 46 11.52 3.03 -0.93
C SER A 46 10.31 3.27 -0.04
N TRP A 47 10.44 2.94 1.25
CA TRP A 47 9.32 3.09 2.17
C TRP A 47 8.73 4.50 2.20
N PRO A 48 9.55 5.58 2.28
CA PRO A 48 8.97 6.92 2.25
C PRO A 48 8.20 7.24 0.97
N ARG A 49 8.65 6.73 -0.17
CA ARG A 49 7.96 6.96 -1.44
C ARG A 49 6.66 6.19 -1.51
N LEU A 50 6.66 4.95 -1.04
CA LEU A 50 5.44 4.16 -0.98
C LEU A 50 4.41 4.82 -0.08
N ALA A 51 4.83 5.30 1.09
CA ALA A 51 3.94 5.99 2.01
C ALA A 51 3.36 7.25 1.38
N ALA A 52 4.17 8.02 0.65
CA ALA A 52 3.70 9.22 -0.04
C ALA A 52 2.66 8.89 -1.09
N LYS A 53 2.86 7.82 -1.85
CA LYS A 53 1.88 7.39 -2.87
C LYS A 53 0.57 6.95 -2.24
N LEU A 54 0.63 6.21 -1.14
CA LEU A 54 -0.59 5.79 -0.44
C LEU A 54 -1.35 6.98 0.11
N LYS A 55 -0.64 7.98 0.64
CA LYS A 55 -1.28 9.20 1.10
C LYS A 55 -1.94 9.94 -0.05
N ALA A 56 -1.29 10.02 -1.20
CA ALA A 56 -1.85 10.66 -2.39
C ALA A 56 -3.11 9.95 -2.88
N LEU A 57 -3.21 8.65 -2.64
CA LEU A 57 -4.40 7.87 -2.99
C LEU A 57 -5.53 8.01 -1.97
N GLY A 58 -5.29 8.76 -0.89
CA GLY A 58 -6.32 9.02 0.10
C GLY A 58 -6.32 8.08 1.29
N TYR A 59 -5.31 7.28 1.48
CA TYR A 59 -5.24 6.36 2.60
C TYR A 59 -4.51 7.00 3.77
N ASP A 60 -5.17 7.01 4.91
CA ASP A 60 -4.63 7.57 6.13
C ASP A 60 -3.88 6.50 6.93
N LYS A 61 -2.83 6.93 7.57
CA LYS A 61 -2.11 6.04 8.49
C LYS A 61 -2.06 6.68 9.87
N TRP A 62 -1.97 5.85 10.90
CA TRP A 62 -1.75 6.33 12.26
C TRP A 62 -0.88 5.35 13.00
N LYS A 63 -0.26 5.81 14.07
CA LYS A 63 0.58 4.98 14.90
C LYS A 63 -0.21 4.60 16.16
N SER A 64 -0.26 3.31 16.44
CA SER A 64 -0.93 2.80 17.62
C SER A 64 -0.03 1.76 18.28
N CYS A 65 0.27 1.98 19.56
CA CYS A 65 1.13 1.05 20.31
C CYS A 65 2.45 0.73 19.61
N GLY A 66 3.04 1.74 18.96
CA GLY A 66 4.28 1.56 18.23
C GLY A 66 4.15 0.96 16.84
N VAL A 67 2.95 0.64 16.40
CA VAL A 67 2.70 0.03 15.10
C VAL A 67 1.98 1.03 14.19
N ILE A 68 2.54 1.23 12.99
CA ILE A 68 1.87 2.06 11.98
C ILE A 68 0.85 1.21 11.25
N ARG A 69 -0.37 1.72 11.14
CA ARG A 69 -1.47 1.02 10.46
C ARG A 69 -2.14 1.96 9.46
N TYR A 70 -2.67 1.38 8.40
CA TYR A 70 -3.46 2.12 7.42
C TYR A 70 -4.94 1.84 7.64
N ARG A 71 -5.76 2.91 7.66
CA ARG A 71 -7.20 2.80 7.88
C ARG A 71 -7.93 2.38 6.63
N ASN A 72 -9.03 1.66 6.85
CA ASN A 72 -9.97 1.29 5.79
C ASN A 72 -9.36 0.45 4.69
N LEU A 73 -8.32 -0.31 5.01
CA LEU A 73 -7.68 -1.21 4.07
C LEU A 73 -7.49 -2.58 4.70
N ILE A 74 -7.66 -3.60 3.88
CA ILE A 74 -7.30 -4.98 4.23
C ILE A 74 -6.70 -5.65 3.01
N MET A 75 -6.03 -6.77 3.22
CA MET A 75 -5.59 -7.61 2.11
C MET A 75 -6.80 -8.21 1.41
N ALA A 76 -6.75 -8.17 0.11
CA ALA A 76 -7.84 -8.73 -0.69
C ALA A 76 -7.87 -10.25 -0.61
#